data_333aa8816af06d1cde66d302cfa6ce1e
#
_entry.id   333aa8816af06d1cde66d302cfa6ce1e
#
_cell.length_a   1.000
_cell.length_b   1.000
_cell.length_c   1.000
_cell.angle_alpha   90.00
_cell.angle_beta   90.00
_cell.angle_gamma   90.00
#
_symmetry.space_group_name_H-M   'P 1'
#
loop_
_entity.id
_entity.type
_entity.pdbx_description
1 polymer ?
#
loop_
_entity_poly.entity_id
_entity_poly.type
_entity_poly.pdbx_seq_one_letter_code
_entity_poly.pdbx_strand_id
1 'polypeptide(L)'
;MQHGMYQYKVYEVDLDEVRPNEVSDDEDEMSDMYNMDDYGMDDADVFDDIESILKDAVIPDPQIDTFELEKCMNNFSKFITNADLEYKSYQEDGVRWCISKEITTNPLFDVRGGLIADEMGLGKTILMIGAIVSNPVVEPTLVVLPVALLEQWADQLFKTTGTKPYVYHGTNKKKCSIESLSNQMCVLTTYNAVAIKKKQGEKNILHEVNWGRVVFDEAHHLRNKTTGIFTGALALKHTYVWLITGTPVQNKKRDFYNLCEILRIPASIYKTKDGLVNIRNSVVLRRTKKQIGLILPAVVETVVNVRWESEREKCLARDIHNSLNLYHRTIEENDEEKEIKQATFSNNVLTQMCRAKQSCIGLLTETHLENLQQEGVLSRPVKEYMEVIQEENFSKINAVVNKVLDAKDNGCGKIIFTNYHRESDIIQKRLNDGGMTNTVIYDGRLLQSKKKQVLCEKHDALIIQIQTGCEGLNLQANYSEIYFVAPHWNPSVEDQAVARCHRIGQTKVVNVYRFEMDNLKNEENITMDNYVNVVQEKKRVIVRQLYQEA
;
A
#
# COMPACT_ATOMS: atom_id res chain seq x y z
N MET A 1 -22.30 -32.16 -39.02
CA MET A 1 -22.30 -31.23 -37.90
C MET A 1 -21.82 -31.99 -36.69
N GLN A 2 -20.52 -31.99 -36.44
CA GLN A 2 -19.92 -32.62 -35.27
C GLN A 2 -19.42 -31.49 -34.39
N HIS A 3 -20.00 -31.36 -33.20
CA HIS A 3 -19.51 -30.46 -32.13
C HIS A 3 -18.33 -31.15 -31.46
N GLY A 4 -17.13 -30.62 -31.67
CA GLY A 4 -15.94 -31.01 -30.92
C GLY A 4 -15.98 -30.39 -29.52
N MET A 5 -16.14 -31.22 -28.51
CA MET A 5 -15.87 -30.87 -27.13
C MET A 5 -14.37 -30.67 -26.94
N TYR A 6 -13.93 -29.46 -26.68
CA TYR A 6 -12.58 -29.21 -26.18
C TYR A 6 -12.52 -29.54 -24.69
N GLN A 7 -11.83 -30.60 -24.34
CA GLN A 7 -11.44 -30.90 -22.97
C GLN A 7 -10.31 -29.94 -22.57
N TYR A 8 -10.58 -29.07 -21.61
CA TYR A 8 -9.56 -28.20 -21.00
C TYR A 8 -8.77 -29.01 -19.98
N LYS A 9 -7.47 -29.21 -20.23
CA LYS A 9 -6.53 -29.60 -19.18
C LYS A 9 -6.25 -28.38 -18.29
N VAL A 10 -6.79 -28.43 -17.09
CA VAL A 10 -6.41 -27.54 -16.01
C VAL A 10 -5.03 -27.96 -15.53
N TYR A 11 -4.02 -27.15 -15.79
CA TYR A 11 -2.74 -27.28 -15.11
C TYR A 11 -2.87 -26.54 -13.78
N GLU A 12 -3.03 -27.28 -12.70
CA GLU A 12 -2.87 -26.76 -11.35
C GLU A 12 -1.43 -26.26 -11.21
N VAL A 13 -1.27 -24.98 -10.94
CA VAL A 13 0.01 -24.41 -10.50
C VAL A 13 0.12 -24.75 -9.03
N ASP A 14 1.07 -25.62 -8.70
CA ASP A 14 1.36 -26.01 -7.34
C ASP A 14 2.00 -24.80 -6.62
N LEU A 15 1.20 -24.07 -5.86
CA LEU A 15 1.61 -22.91 -5.06
C LEU A 15 1.95 -23.32 -3.61
N ASP A 16 1.88 -24.60 -3.29
CA ASP A 16 2.02 -25.11 -1.91
C ASP A 16 3.46 -25.14 -1.36
N GLU A 17 4.49 -24.76 -2.14
CA GLU A 17 5.88 -24.73 -1.65
C GLU A 17 6.35 -23.38 -1.05
N VAL A 18 5.47 -22.41 -0.85
CA VAL A 18 5.81 -21.23 -0.07
C VAL A 18 5.48 -21.52 1.38
N ARG A 19 6.45 -22.04 2.13
CA ARG A 19 6.35 -22.02 3.61
C ARG A 19 6.12 -20.56 4.02
N PRO A 20 5.09 -20.26 4.85
CA PRO A 20 5.01 -18.95 5.48
C PRO A 20 6.33 -18.77 6.25
N ASN A 21 7.08 -17.74 5.96
CA ASN A 21 8.06 -17.27 6.92
C ASN A 21 7.27 -16.98 8.18
N GLU A 22 7.65 -17.59 9.28
CA GLU A 22 7.26 -17.18 10.62
C GLU A 22 7.91 -15.81 10.88
N VAL A 23 7.37 -14.78 10.26
CA VAL A 23 7.68 -13.39 10.61
C VAL A 23 6.88 -13.12 11.87
N SER A 24 7.55 -12.80 12.96
CA SER A 24 6.85 -12.40 14.18
C SER A 24 6.04 -11.14 13.91
N ASP A 25 4.86 -11.00 14.54
CA ASP A 25 4.02 -9.79 14.42
C ASP A 25 4.83 -8.50 14.69
N ASP A 26 5.88 -8.58 15.50
CA ASP A 26 6.78 -7.48 15.84
C ASP A 26 7.69 -7.04 14.68
N GLU A 27 8.13 -7.97 13.80
CA GLU A 27 9.03 -7.65 12.68
C GLU A 27 8.31 -6.87 11.57
N ASP A 28 7.03 -7.16 11.33
CA ASP A 28 6.23 -6.46 10.33
C ASP A 28 5.92 -5.02 10.75
N GLU A 29 5.58 -4.77 12.04
CA GLU A 29 5.39 -3.41 12.56
C GLU A 29 6.72 -2.65 12.61
N MET A 30 7.80 -3.31 13.04
CA MET A 30 9.13 -2.69 13.07
C MET A 30 9.58 -2.28 11.68
N SER A 31 9.25 -3.02 10.62
CA SER A 31 9.62 -2.64 9.26
C SER A 31 9.01 -1.31 8.81
N ASP A 32 7.77 -1.03 9.22
CA ASP A 32 7.12 0.26 8.94
C ASP A 32 7.65 1.39 9.83
N MET A 33 8.11 1.07 11.05
CA MET A 33 8.76 2.02 11.96
C MET A 33 10.23 2.29 11.59
N TYR A 34 10.99 1.28 11.12
CA TYR A 34 12.36 1.48 10.62
C TYR A 34 12.45 2.45 9.45
N ASN A 35 11.36 2.62 8.70
CA ASN A 35 11.28 3.67 7.68
C ASN A 35 11.12 5.09 8.28
N MET A 36 10.97 5.24 9.60
CA MET A 36 11.00 6.55 10.29
C MET A 36 12.43 7.03 10.57
N ASP A 37 13.44 6.13 10.61
CA ASP A 37 14.83 6.49 10.99
C ASP A 37 15.59 7.35 9.96
N ASP A 38 15.04 7.58 8.78
CA ASP A 38 15.68 8.33 7.71
C ASP A 38 15.27 9.83 7.70
N TYR A 39 15.11 10.44 8.90
CA TYR A 39 15.00 11.90 9.05
C TYR A 39 16.41 12.53 8.99
N GLY A 40 17.11 12.34 7.88
CA GLY A 40 18.40 12.93 7.62
C GLY A 40 18.27 14.14 6.73
N MET A 41 18.77 15.27 7.21
CA MET A 41 19.11 16.54 6.58
C MET A 41 18.47 16.75 5.19
N ASP A 42 17.48 17.62 5.12
CA ASP A 42 17.15 18.31 3.88
C ASP A 42 18.36 19.16 3.48
N ASP A 43 18.89 18.92 2.30
CA ASP A 43 19.84 19.80 1.62
C ASP A 43 19.12 21.14 1.33
N ALA A 44 19.01 22.01 2.31
CA ALA A 44 18.29 23.29 2.18
C ALA A 44 19.12 24.37 1.45
N ASP A 45 20.42 24.14 1.19
CA ASP A 45 21.36 25.22 0.88
C ASP A 45 21.83 25.31 -0.59
N VAL A 46 21.13 24.72 -1.58
CA VAL A 46 21.54 24.81 -3.01
C VAL A 46 20.44 25.40 -3.91
N PHE A 47 19.60 26.30 -3.39
CA PHE A 47 18.36 26.66 -4.11
C PHE A 47 18.39 27.95 -4.94
N ASP A 48 19.34 28.87 -4.75
CA ASP A 48 19.22 30.23 -5.30
C ASP A 48 19.73 30.41 -6.74
N ASP A 49 20.61 29.55 -7.27
CA ASP A 49 21.24 29.78 -8.57
C ASP A 49 20.51 29.16 -9.78
N ILE A 50 19.61 28.20 -9.58
CA ILE A 50 18.92 27.50 -10.69
C ILE A 50 17.58 28.18 -11.04
N GLU A 51 16.99 28.96 -10.14
CA GLU A 51 15.73 29.67 -10.39
C GLU A 51 15.81 30.65 -11.58
N SER A 52 16.98 31.20 -11.85
CA SER A 52 17.15 32.16 -12.94
C SER A 52 17.23 31.54 -14.35
N ILE A 53 17.64 30.26 -14.44
CA ILE A 53 17.84 29.58 -15.72
C ILE A 53 16.53 28.98 -16.28
N LEU A 54 15.59 28.63 -15.42
CA LEU A 54 14.33 27.99 -15.83
C LEU A 54 13.17 28.94 -16.09
N LYS A 55 13.27 30.20 -15.65
CA LYS A 55 12.19 31.20 -15.82
C LYS A 55 11.91 31.60 -17.28
N ASP A 56 12.86 31.44 -18.16
CA ASP A 56 12.77 31.89 -19.58
C ASP A 56 12.69 30.75 -20.61
N ALA A 57 12.69 29.48 -20.16
CA ALA A 57 12.54 28.37 -21.08
C ALA A 57 11.04 28.20 -21.42
N VAL A 58 10.61 28.79 -22.52
CA VAL A 58 9.38 28.38 -23.22
C VAL A 58 9.61 26.93 -23.67
N ILE A 59 9.05 25.98 -22.90
CA ILE A 59 9.09 24.57 -23.25
C ILE A 59 8.15 24.40 -24.45
N PRO A 60 8.66 24.05 -25.65
CA PRO A 60 7.78 23.76 -26.77
C PRO A 60 6.92 22.55 -26.41
N ASP A 61 5.63 22.65 -26.64
CA ASP A 61 4.73 21.52 -26.56
C ASP A 61 5.28 20.40 -27.47
N PRO A 62 5.54 19.19 -26.96
CA PRO A 62 6.08 18.14 -27.79
C PRO A 62 5.10 17.87 -28.92
N GLN A 63 5.58 17.94 -30.18
CA GLN A 63 4.75 17.63 -31.33
C GLN A 63 4.39 16.14 -31.28
N ILE A 64 3.13 15.87 -30.91
CA ILE A 64 2.60 14.51 -30.88
C ILE A 64 2.30 14.08 -32.31
N ASP A 65 2.80 12.91 -32.72
CA ASP A 65 2.33 12.27 -33.95
C ASP A 65 0.85 11.88 -33.78
N THR A 66 0.00 12.78 -34.24
CA THR A 66 -1.46 12.61 -34.11
C THR A 66 -1.98 11.39 -34.88
N PHE A 67 -1.33 11.00 -35.98
CA PHE A 67 -1.71 9.84 -36.78
C PHE A 67 -1.45 8.53 -36.02
N GLU A 68 -0.25 8.38 -35.45
CA GLU A 68 0.10 7.18 -34.67
C GLU A 68 -0.73 7.11 -33.38
N LEU A 69 -0.99 8.24 -32.72
CA LEU A 69 -1.86 8.28 -31.56
C LEU A 69 -3.28 7.81 -31.89
N GLU A 70 -3.91 8.32 -32.94
CA GLU A 70 -5.27 7.91 -33.33
C GLU A 70 -5.33 6.46 -33.77
N LYS A 71 -4.31 5.92 -34.42
CA LYS A 71 -4.18 4.50 -34.71
C LYS A 71 -4.19 3.66 -33.43
N CYS A 72 -3.42 4.04 -32.42
CA CYS A 72 -3.41 3.39 -31.11
C CYS A 72 -4.77 3.49 -30.40
N MET A 73 -5.44 4.63 -30.49
CA MET A 73 -6.78 4.81 -29.89
C MET A 73 -7.85 3.98 -30.59
N ASN A 74 -7.74 3.74 -31.88
CA ASN A 74 -8.58 2.78 -32.58
C ASN A 74 -8.38 1.34 -32.05
N ASN A 75 -7.13 0.96 -31.69
CA ASN A 75 -6.87 -0.32 -31.04
C ASN A 75 -7.51 -0.38 -29.64
N PHE A 76 -7.48 0.72 -28.89
CA PHE A 76 -8.15 0.81 -27.60
C PHE A 76 -9.67 0.61 -27.72
N SER A 77 -10.31 1.24 -28.69
CA SER A 77 -11.76 1.06 -28.94
C SER A 77 -12.09 -0.39 -29.24
N LYS A 78 -11.28 -1.08 -30.07
CA LYS A 78 -11.42 -2.52 -30.32
C LYS A 78 -11.22 -3.36 -29.06
N PHE A 79 -10.22 -3.00 -28.23
CA PHE A 79 -9.97 -3.68 -26.96
C PHE A 79 -11.18 -3.62 -26.03
N ILE A 80 -11.78 -2.45 -25.83
CA ILE A 80 -12.98 -2.27 -25.00
C ILE A 80 -14.14 -3.15 -25.52
N THR A 81 -14.38 -3.13 -26.83
CA THR A 81 -15.46 -3.91 -27.45
C THR A 81 -15.22 -5.41 -27.33
N ASN A 82 -14.00 -5.89 -27.64
CA ASN A 82 -13.67 -7.32 -27.62
C ASN A 82 -13.65 -7.90 -26.20
N ALA A 83 -13.31 -7.09 -25.22
CA ALA A 83 -13.25 -7.50 -23.81
C ALA A 83 -14.60 -7.35 -23.08
N ASP A 84 -15.65 -6.90 -23.77
CA ASP A 84 -16.99 -6.60 -23.21
C ASP A 84 -16.89 -5.69 -21.96
N LEU A 85 -16.03 -4.68 -22.06
CA LEU A 85 -15.83 -3.71 -20.98
C LEU A 85 -16.76 -2.51 -21.15
N GLU A 86 -17.28 -2.02 -20.03
CA GLU A 86 -18.01 -0.76 -20.01
C GLU A 86 -17.06 0.39 -20.39
N TYR A 87 -17.44 1.16 -21.41
CA TYR A 87 -16.71 2.35 -21.82
C TYR A 87 -16.73 3.42 -20.74
N LYS A 88 -15.56 3.98 -20.44
CA LYS A 88 -15.38 5.08 -19.48
C LYS A 88 -14.45 6.13 -20.08
N SER A 89 -14.98 7.34 -20.30
CA SER A 89 -14.22 8.43 -20.92
C SER A 89 -12.90 8.72 -20.22
N TYR A 90 -12.89 8.74 -18.89
CA TYR A 90 -11.66 8.99 -18.15
C TYR A 90 -10.59 7.89 -18.33
N GLN A 91 -11.00 6.64 -18.60
CA GLN A 91 -10.04 5.58 -18.92
C GLN A 91 -9.47 5.77 -20.33
N GLU A 92 -10.30 6.15 -21.30
CA GLU A 92 -9.83 6.52 -22.64
C GLU A 92 -8.82 7.67 -22.57
N ASP A 93 -9.15 8.75 -21.86
CA ASP A 93 -8.25 9.90 -21.64
C ASP A 93 -6.93 9.44 -21.01
N GLY A 94 -7.00 8.54 -20.04
CA GLY A 94 -5.83 7.99 -19.37
C GLY A 94 -4.95 7.14 -20.30
N VAL A 95 -5.56 6.28 -21.13
CA VAL A 95 -4.83 5.49 -22.13
C VAL A 95 -4.22 6.40 -23.19
N ARG A 96 -4.98 7.39 -23.70
CA ARG A 96 -4.49 8.40 -24.63
C ARG A 96 -3.27 9.14 -24.08
N TRP A 97 -3.33 9.53 -22.80
CA TRP A 97 -2.21 10.15 -22.12
C TRP A 97 -1.00 9.20 -22.02
N CYS A 98 -1.20 7.94 -21.64
CA CYS A 98 -0.12 6.95 -21.59
C CYS A 98 0.56 6.77 -22.95
N ILE A 99 -0.22 6.57 -24.00
CA ILE A 99 0.30 6.39 -25.35
C ILE A 99 1.06 7.64 -25.80
N SER A 100 0.53 8.85 -25.54
CA SER A 100 1.22 10.08 -25.88
C SER A 100 2.62 10.16 -25.23
N LYS A 101 2.77 9.67 -23.98
CA LYS A 101 4.08 9.64 -23.28
C LYS A 101 5.02 8.54 -23.78
N GLU A 102 4.54 7.54 -24.47
CA GLU A 102 5.37 6.51 -25.10
C GLU A 102 5.86 6.96 -26.49
N ILE A 103 5.00 7.58 -27.30
CA ILE A 103 5.35 7.99 -28.67
C ILE A 103 6.12 9.31 -28.72
N THR A 104 6.04 10.15 -27.68
CA THR A 104 6.80 11.41 -27.57
C THR A 104 7.80 11.32 -26.43
N THR A 105 9.00 11.87 -26.66
CA THR A 105 9.99 12.04 -25.60
C THR A 105 9.72 13.35 -24.86
N ASN A 106 9.74 13.33 -23.53
CA ASN A 106 9.65 14.57 -22.76
C ASN A 106 10.90 15.42 -23.02
N PRO A 107 10.76 16.67 -23.48
CA PRO A 107 11.90 17.51 -23.83
C PRO A 107 12.80 17.88 -22.64
N LEU A 108 12.28 17.77 -21.40
CA LEU A 108 13.04 18.15 -20.19
C LEU A 108 13.86 17.01 -19.62
N PHE A 109 13.44 15.74 -19.74
CA PHE A 109 14.07 14.66 -18.98
C PHE A 109 14.27 13.35 -19.76
N ASP A 110 14.08 13.32 -21.06
CA ASP A 110 14.22 12.10 -21.89
C ASP A 110 13.45 10.87 -21.33
N VAL A 111 12.27 11.11 -20.70
CA VAL A 111 11.44 10.07 -20.13
C VAL A 111 10.40 9.63 -21.15
N ARG A 112 10.32 8.31 -21.38
CA ARG A 112 9.24 7.67 -22.11
C ARG A 112 8.42 6.81 -21.16
N GLY A 113 7.23 7.30 -20.78
CA GLY A 113 6.39 6.70 -19.76
C GLY A 113 6.00 7.72 -18.68
N GLY A 114 5.81 7.27 -17.43
CA GLY A 114 5.41 8.18 -16.36
C GLY A 114 4.87 7.49 -15.11
N LEU A 115 4.22 8.29 -14.28
CA LEU A 115 3.59 7.88 -13.03
C LEU A 115 2.07 7.99 -13.13
N ILE A 116 1.36 6.88 -12.99
CA ILE A 116 -0.11 6.84 -12.86
C ILE A 116 -0.44 6.86 -11.37
N ALA A 117 -0.83 8.03 -10.88
CA ALA A 117 -1.14 8.31 -9.49
C ALA A 117 -2.64 8.52 -9.24
N ASP A 118 -3.50 8.00 -10.13
CA ASP A 118 -4.96 8.07 -10.01
C ASP A 118 -5.43 7.53 -8.65
N GLU A 119 -6.49 8.13 -8.11
CA GLU A 119 -7.12 7.70 -6.87
C GLU A 119 -7.46 6.19 -6.91
N MET A 120 -7.44 5.56 -5.76
CA MET A 120 -7.73 4.13 -5.64
C MET A 120 -9.16 3.83 -6.09
N GLY A 121 -9.31 2.70 -6.82
CA GLY A 121 -10.61 2.27 -7.35
C GLY A 121 -10.94 2.80 -8.75
N LEU A 122 -10.09 3.62 -9.38
CA LEU A 122 -10.29 4.14 -10.73
C LEU A 122 -9.89 3.17 -11.86
N GLY A 123 -9.46 1.95 -11.53
CA GLY A 123 -9.15 0.92 -12.52
C GLY A 123 -7.80 1.08 -13.20
N LYS A 124 -6.77 1.50 -12.47
CA LYS A 124 -5.38 1.66 -12.99
C LYS A 124 -4.86 0.43 -13.73
N THR A 125 -5.21 -0.78 -13.27
CA THR A 125 -4.85 -2.05 -13.92
C THR A 125 -5.42 -2.13 -15.34
N ILE A 126 -6.71 -1.86 -15.51
CA ILE A 126 -7.38 -1.87 -16.82
C ILE A 126 -6.83 -0.78 -17.74
N LEU A 127 -6.56 0.40 -17.18
CA LEU A 127 -5.94 1.51 -17.90
C LEU A 127 -4.59 1.08 -18.49
N MET A 128 -3.74 0.44 -17.67
CA MET A 128 -2.42 0.00 -18.13
C MET A 128 -2.51 -1.17 -19.13
N ILE A 129 -3.40 -2.13 -18.91
CA ILE A 129 -3.64 -3.21 -19.88
C ILE A 129 -4.12 -2.60 -21.22
N GLY A 130 -5.04 -1.62 -21.15
CA GLY A 130 -5.49 -0.87 -22.32
C GLY A 130 -4.33 -0.21 -23.06
N ALA A 131 -3.41 0.45 -22.36
CA ALA A 131 -2.22 1.07 -22.95
C ALA A 131 -1.28 0.03 -23.59
N ILE A 132 -1.04 -1.11 -22.93
CA ILE A 132 -0.20 -2.21 -23.43
C ILE A 132 -0.76 -2.76 -24.76
N VAL A 133 -2.06 -3.01 -24.82
CA VAL A 133 -2.72 -3.60 -25.99
C VAL A 133 -2.86 -2.59 -27.13
N SER A 134 -3.07 -1.32 -26.80
CA SER A 134 -3.31 -0.27 -27.79
C SER A 134 -2.04 0.18 -28.49
N ASN A 135 -0.92 0.16 -27.79
CA ASN A 135 0.42 0.45 -28.33
C ASN A 135 1.33 -0.78 -28.18
N PRO A 136 1.16 -1.84 -29.01
CA PRO A 136 1.99 -3.03 -28.94
C PRO A 136 3.44 -2.72 -29.31
N VAL A 137 4.37 -3.27 -28.53
CA VAL A 137 5.82 -3.16 -28.75
C VAL A 137 6.39 -4.51 -29.18
N VAL A 138 7.54 -4.50 -29.86
CA VAL A 138 8.18 -5.73 -30.37
C VAL A 138 8.74 -6.56 -29.23
N GLU A 139 9.45 -5.91 -28.31
CA GLU A 139 10.00 -6.56 -27.13
C GLU A 139 8.91 -6.75 -26.07
N PRO A 140 9.06 -7.76 -25.18
CA PRO A 140 8.04 -8.07 -24.18
C PRO A 140 7.82 -6.97 -23.17
N THR A 141 6.61 -6.93 -22.57
CA THR A 141 6.30 -6.10 -21.41
C THR A 141 6.55 -6.88 -20.12
N LEU A 142 7.33 -6.31 -19.19
CA LEU A 142 7.49 -6.80 -17.82
C LEU A 142 6.57 -6.02 -16.88
N VAL A 143 5.77 -6.74 -16.09
CA VAL A 143 4.99 -6.14 -14.99
C VAL A 143 5.53 -6.66 -13.67
N VAL A 144 6.02 -5.75 -12.84
CA VAL A 144 6.55 -6.01 -11.50
C VAL A 144 5.51 -5.57 -10.47
N LEU A 145 5.11 -6.49 -9.60
CA LEU A 145 3.99 -6.26 -8.69
C LEU A 145 4.13 -7.06 -7.38
N PRO A 146 3.40 -6.73 -6.32
CA PRO A 146 3.30 -7.54 -5.12
C PRO A 146 2.76 -8.95 -5.43
N VAL A 147 3.19 -9.94 -4.64
CA VAL A 147 2.78 -11.35 -4.84
C VAL A 147 1.25 -11.49 -4.85
N ALA A 148 0.57 -10.76 -3.97
CA ALA A 148 -0.89 -10.79 -3.84
C ALA A 148 -1.64 -10.39 -5.13
N LEU A 149 -1.01 -9.59 -6.00
CA LEU A 149 -1.62 -9.10 -7.23
C LEU A 149 -1.34 -9.97 -8.46
N LEU A 150 -0.41 -10.95 -8.38
CA LEU A 150 -0.01 -11.78 -9.52
C LEU A 150 -1.20 -12.47 -10.20
N GLU A 151 -2.04 -13.13 -9.43
CA GLU A 151 -3.18 -13.86 -9.95
C GLU A 151 -4.23 -12.89 -10.53
N GLN A 152 -4.50 -11.79 -9.83
CA GLN A 152 -5.45 -10.78 -10.29
C GLN A 152 -5.04 -10.19 -11.66
N TRP A 153 -3.76 -9.85 -11.82
CA TRP A 153 -3.23 -9.34 -13.09
C TRP A 153 -3.29 -10.40 -14.19
N ALA A 154 -2.92 -11.64 -13.87
CA ALA A 154 -2.97 -12.74 -14.83
C ALA A 154 -4.40 -13.00 -15.30
N ASP A 155 -5.36 -13.07 -14.38
CA ASP A 155 -6.77 -13.25 -14.69
C ASP A 155 -7.34 -12.07 -15.51
N GLN A 156 -6.97 -10.84 -15.14
CA GLN A 156 -7.46 -9.64 -15.82
C GLN A 156 -6.90 -9.56 -17.24
N LEU A 157 -5.60 -9.81 -17.44
CA LEU A 157 -5.00 -9.88 -18.77
C LEU A 157 -5.67 -10.96 -19.62
N PHE A 158 -5.82 -12.16 -19.09
CA PHE A 158 -6.45 -13.25 -19.81
C PHE A 158 -7.91 -12.95 -20.19
N LYS A 159 -8.70 -12.44 -19.26
CA LYS A 159 -10.11 -12.07 -19.50
C LYS A 159 -10.27 -11.02 -20.59
N THR A 160 -9.37 -10.03 -20.61
CA THR A 160 -9.50 -8.88 -21.51
C THR A 160 -8.79 -9.04 -22.85
N THR A 161 -7.76 -9.89 -22.93
CA THR A 161 -6.96 -10.06 -24.15
C THR A 161 -7.05 -11.46 -24.77
N GLY A 162 -7.58 -12.44 -24.04
CA GLY A 162 -7.53 -13.86 -24.40
C GLY A 162 -6.13 -14.49 -24.31
N THR A 163 -5.08 -13.70 -23.97
CA THR A 163 -3.70 -14.15 -23.91
C THR A 163 -3.25 -14.32 -22.46
N LYS A 164 -2.71 -15.51 -22.13
CA LYS A 164 -2.16 -15.77 -20.81
C LYS A 164 -0.77 -15.15 -20.70
N PRO A 165 -0.50 -14.30 -19.67
CA PRO A 165 0.84 -13.82 -19.41
C PRO A 165 1.72 -14.95 -18.87
N TYR A 166 3.04 -14.83 -19.05
CA TYR A 166 3.99 -15.70 -18.39
C TYR A 166 4.23 -15.22 -16.95
N VAL A 167 3.98 -16.09 -15.95
CA VAL A 167 4.21 -15.76 -14.54
C VAL A 167 5.58 -16.23 -14.13
N TYR A 168 6.54 -15.32 -14.02
CA TYR A 168 7.91 -15.57 -13.54
C TYR A 168 7.94 -15.52 -12.01
N HIS A 169 7.41 -16.58 -11.38
CA HIS A 169 7.36 -16.74 -9.92
C HIS A 169 7.46 -18.23 -9.54
N GLY A 170 7.92 -18.53 -8.30
CA GLY A 170 7.99 -19.89 -7.79
C GLY A 170 8.83 -20.84 -8.66
N THR A 171 8.34 -22.02 -8.90
CA THR A 171 9.01 -23.08 -9.70
C THR A 171 9.22 -22.70 -11.17
N ASN A 172 8.41 -21.80 -11.72
CA ASN A 172 8.53 -21.36 -13.12
C ASN A 172 9.85 -20.62 -13.39
N LYS A 173 10.48 -20.01 -12.36
CA LYS A 173 11.79 -19.37 -12.50
C LYS A 173 12.88 -20.32 -12.96
N LYS A 174 12.84 -21.58 -12.52
CA LYS A 174 13.89 -22.59 -12.81
C LYS A 174 13.85 -23.12 -14.25
N LYS A 175 12.73 -22.95 -14.95
CA LYS A 175 12.47 -23.51 -16.29
C LYS A 175 12.59 -22.47 -17.40
N CYS A 176 13.04 -21.26 -17.08
CA CYS A 176 12.97 -20.11 -17.96
C CYS A 176 14.32 -19.77 -18.59
N SER A 177 14.34 -19.43 -19.88
CA SER A 177 15.49 -18.88 -20.61
C SER A 177 15.22 -17.44 -21.05
N ILE A 178 16.26 -16.69 -21.41
CA ILE A 178 16.13 -15.34 -21.96
C ILE A 178 15.23 -15.36 -23.20
N GLU A 179 15.46 -16.31 -24.08
CA GLU A 179 14.69 -16.48 -25.31
C GLU A 179 13.21 -16.75 -25.03
N SER A 180 12.90 -17.60 -24.01
CA SER A 180 11.52 -17.89 -23.64
C SER A 180 10.79 -16.68 -23.09
N LEU A 181 11.48 -15.77 -22.37
CA LEU A 181 10.92 -14.50 -21.90
C LEU A 181 10.75 -13.49 -23.02
N SER A 182 11.73 -13.41 -23.92
CA SER A 182 11.71 -12.46 -25.06
C SER A 182 10.57 -12.72 -26.03
N ASN A 183 10.08 -13.96 -26.10
CA ASN A 183 8.96 -14.35 -26.96
C ASN A 183 7.58 -14.19 -26.31
N GLN A 184 7.49 -13.63 -25.10
CA GLN A 184 6.21 -13.39 -24.44
C GLN A 184 5.65 -12.01 -24.78
N MET A 185 4.34 -11.88 -24.86
CA MET A 185 3.69 -10.57 -24.92
C MET A 185 3.85 -9.82 -23.59
N CYS A 186 3.62 -10.53 -22.48
CA CYS A 186 3.66 -9.97 -21.13
C CYS A 186 4.21 -10.99 -20.13
N VAL A 187 5.11 -10.55 -19.28
CA VAL A 187 5.70 -11.31 -18.17
C VAL A 187 5.33 -10.63 -16.86
N LEU A 188 4.71 -11.39 -15.94
CA LEU A 188 4.40 -10.93 -14.59
C LEU A 188 5.46 -11.44 -13.62
N THR A 189 5.93 -10.59 -12.71
CA THR A 189 6.90 -10.97 -11.70
C THR A 189 6.71 -10.16 -10.42
N THR A 190 7.53 -10.47 -9.40
CA THR A 190 7.46 -9.79 -8.10
C THR A 190 8.67 -8.90 -7.86
N TYR A 191 8.53 -7.91 -6.96
CA TYR A 191 9.62 -7.05 -6.53
C TYR A 191 10.85 -7.84 -6.03
N ASN A 192 10.62 -8.89 -5.25
CA ASN A 192 11.71 -9.77 -4.77
C ASN A 192 12.42 -10.53 -5.91
N ALA A 193 11.75 -10.79 -7.03
CA ALA A 193 12.37 -11.43 -8.17
C ALA A 193 13.29 -10.49 -8.96
N VAL A 194 13.02 -9.20 -8.91
CA VAL A 194 13.85 -8.15 -9.55
C VAL A 194 15.01 -7.73 -8.65
N ALA A 195 14.93 -7.97 -7.34
CA ALA A 195 15.93 -7.51 -6.37
C ALA A 195 17.35 -8.03 -6.67
N ILE A 196 18.34 -7.14 -6.58
CA ILE A 196 19.77 -7.48 -6.59
C ILE A 196 20.25 -7.60 -5.15
N LYS A 197 20.72 -8.79 -4.75
CA LYS A 197 21.25 -9.03 -3.41
C LYS A 197 22.62 -8.38 -3.25
N LYS A 198 22.77 -7.44 -2.32
CA LYS A 198 24.01 -6.67 -2.09
C LYS A 198 25.27 -7.54 -1.88
N LYS A 199 25.12 -8.74 -1.26
CA LYS A 199 26.27 -9.64 -0.98
C LYS A 199 26.74 -10.45 -2.19
N GLN A 200 25.93 -10.59 -3.23
CA GLN A 200 26.23 -11.43 -4.40
C GLN A 200 26.44 -10.61 -5.67
N GLY A 201 25.88 -9.37 -5.76
CA GLY A 201 25.98 -8.51 -6.96
C GLY A 201 25.39 -9.14 -8.23
N GLU A 202 24.80 -10.33 -8.10
CA GLU A 202 24.34 -11.13 -9.23
C GLU A 202 23.05 -10.57 -9.80
N LYS A 203 23.13 -10.16 -11.06
CA LYS A 203 21.97 -9.91 -11.89
C LYS A 203 21.31 -11.24 -12.23
N ASN A 204 20.00 -11.27 -12.21
CA ASN A 204 19.25 -12.44 -12.67
C ASN A 204 18.82 -12.25 -14.14
N ILE A 205 18.23 -13.30 -14.71
CA ILE A 205 17.80 -13.35 -16.11
C ILE A 205 16.93 -12.15 -16.53
N LEU A 206 16.14 -11.57 -15.61
CA LEU A 206 15.26 -10.41 -15.90
C LEU A 206 16.07 -9.16 -16.29
N HIS A 207 17.32 -9.02 -15.79
CA HIS A 207 18.20 -7.90 -16.11
C HIS A 207 18.94 -8.07 -17.45
N GLU A 208 18.91 -9.26 -18.02
CA GLU A 208 19.56 -9.57 -19.29
C GLU A 208 18.60 -9.40 -20.47
N VAL A 209 17.30 -9.56 -20.25
CA VAL A 209 16.25 -9.32 -21.26
C VAL A 209 16.15 -7.83 -21.57
N ASN A 210 15.97 -7.50 -22.85
CA ASN A 210 15.57 -6.16 -23.27
C ASN A 210 14.04 -6.09 -23.25
N TRP A 211 13.52 -5.22 -22.37
CA TRP A 211 12.08 -5.01 -22.24
C TRP A 211 11.61 -3.83 -23.07
N GLY A 212 10.58 -4.00 -23.87
CA GLY A 212 9.93 -2.88 -24.54
C GLY A 212 9.25 -1.96 -23.53
N ARG A 213 8.64 -2.55 -22.51
CA ARG A 213 7.97 -1.80 -21.44
C ARG A 213 8.21 -2.48 -20.09
N VAL A 214 8.49 -1.67 -19.05
CA VAL A 214 8.48 -2.12 -17.66
C VAL A 214 7.43 -1.34 -16.89
N VAL A 215 6.54 -2.07 -16.20
CA VAL A 215 5.47 -1.53 -15.37
C VAL A 215 5.71 -1.95 -13.94
N PHE A 216 5.76 -1.01 -13.01
CA PHE A 216 5.83 -1.26 -11.57
C PHE A 216 4.47 -0.94 -10.95
N ASP A 217 3.67 -1.97 -10.62
CA ASP A 217 2.40 -1.77 -9.92
C ASP A 217 2.63 -1.72 -8.41
N GLU A 218 1.88 -0.87 -7.73
CA GLU A 218 2.13 -0.46 -6.34
C GLU A 218 3.58 0.02 -6.15
N ALA A 219 3.98 0.97 -7.01
CA ALA A 219 5.36 1.46 -7.13
C ALA A 219 5.92 2.09 -5.83
N HIS A 220 5.09 2.32 -4.82
CA HIS A 220 5.55 2.74 -3.49
C HIS A 220 6.51 1.71 -2.82
N HIS A 221 6.56 0.46 -3.28
CA HIS A 221 7.59 -0.50 -2.90
C HIS A 221 9.02 -0.07 -3.29
N LEU A 222 9.15 0.90 -4.20
CA LEU A 222 10.44 1.48 -4.64
C LEU A 222 10.85 2.73 -3.81
N ARG A 223 10.16 3.04 -2.73
CA ARG A 223 10.41 4.24 -1.91
C ARG A 223 11.79 4.28 -1.24
N ASN A 224 12.44 3.14 -1.03
CA ASN A 224 13.72 3.07 -0.33
C ASN A 224 14.86 2.64 -1.27
N LYS A 225 15.74 3.59 -1.61
CA LYS A 225 16.85 3.34 -2.54
C LYS A 225 18.00 2.52 -1.95
N THR A 226 18.01 2.26 -0.64
CA THR A 226 19.02 1.40 -0.03
C THR A 226 18.74 -0.08 -0.22
N THR A 227 17.55 -0.44 -0.72
CA THR A 227 17.11 -1.84 -0.90
C THR A 227 17.64 -2.46 -2.19
N GLY A 228 17.82 -3.78 -2.18
CA GLY A 228 18.13 -4.54 -3.39
C GLY A 228 17.02 -4.49 -4.45
N ILE A 229 15.77 -4.26 -4.02
CA ILE A 229 14.61 -4.08 -4.91
C ILE A 229 14.80 -2.82 -5.75
N PHE A 230 15.13 -1.70 -5.14
CA PHE A 230 15.36 -0.44 -5.84
C PHE A 230 16.53 -0.53 -6.82
N THR A 231 17.66 -1.08 -6.36
CA THR A 231 18.85 -1.30 -7.20
C THR A 231 18.53 -2.21 -8.39
N GLY A 232 17.74 -3.27 -8.16
CA GLY A 232 17.30 -4.18 -9.21
C GLY A 232 16.37 -3.51 -10.21
N ALA A 233 15.42 -2.70 -9.75
CA ALA A 233 14.51 -1.95 -10.61
C ALA A 233 15.28 -0.99 -11.56
N LEU A 234 16.26 -0.25 -11.04
CA LEU A 234 17.12 0.62 -11.84
C LEU A 234 17.97 -0.12 -12.89
N ALA A 235 18.32 -1.38 -12.62
CA ALA A 235 19.16 -2.20 -13.49
C ALA A 235 18.41 -2.83 -14.67
N LEU A 236 17.08 -2.79 -14.69
CA LEU A 236 16.28 -3.29 -15.81
C LEU A 236 16.51 -2.45 -17.07
N LYS A 237 16.65 -3.14 -18.21
CA LYS A 237 16.76 -2.51 -19.52
C LYS A 237 15.38 -2.36 -20.13
N HIS A 238 14.99 -1.14 -20.49
CA HIS A 238 13.66 -0.87 -21.03
C HIS A 238 13.63 0.32 -21.97
N THR A 239 12.62 0.34 -22.86
CA THR A 239 12.31 1.51 -23.70
C THR A 239 11.31 2.41 -22.98
N TYR A 240 10.24 1.82 -22.41
CA TYR A 240 9.20 2.54 -21.68
C TYR A 240 9.15 2.10 -20.21
N VAL A 241 8.89 3.05 -19.30
CA VAL A 241 8.77 2.78 -17.87
C VAL A 241 7.51 3.42 -17.29
N TRP A 242 6.74 2.60 -16.58
CA TRP A 242 5.51 3.03 -15.93
C TRP A 242 5.54 2.70 -14.44
N LEU A 243 5.19 3.69 -13.64
CA LEU A 243 4.96 3.53 -12.21
C LEU A 243 3.46 3.68 -11.96
N ILE A 244 2.88 2.77 -11.23
CA ILE A 244 1.46 2.79 -10.87
C ILE A 244 1.36 2.75 -9.35
N THR A 245 0.76 3.76 -8.74
CA THR A 245 0.46 3.75 -7.30
C THR A 245 -0.57 4.82 -6.97
N GLY A 246 -1.53 4.50 -6.11
CA GLY A 246 -2.46 5.50 -5.58
C GLY A 246 -1.82 6.42 -4.53
N THR A 247 -0.65 6.07 -4.02
CA THR A 247 0.03 6.73 -2.89
C THR A 247 1.53 6.90 -3.18
N PRO A 248 1.90 7.80 -4.10
CA PRO A 248 3.30 8.00 -4.50
C PRO A 248 4.17 8.62 -3.39
N VAL A 249 3.56 9.22 -2.38
CA VAL A 249 4.21 9.66 -1.14
C VAL A 249 3.50 8.99 0.02
N GLN A 250 4.22 8.23 0.81
CA GLN A 250 3.70 7.58 2.00
C GLN A 250 4.20 8.23 3.30
N ASN A 251 5.47 8.60 3.33
CA ASN A 251 6.10 9.13 4.53
C ASN A 251 6.76 10.49 4.31
N LYS A 252 7.50 10.66 3.23
CA LYS A 252 8.38 11.83 3.00
C LYS A 252 8.39 12.24 1.52
N LYS A 253 8.77 13.50 1.24
CA LYS A 253 9.04 13.98 -0.13
C LYS A 253 10.05 13.09 -0.86
N ARG A 254 11.01 12.53 -0.13
CA ARG A 254 12.03 11.61 -0.65
C ARG A 254 11.43 10.35 -1.30
N ASP A 255 10.27 9.87 -0.84
CA ASP A 255 9.57 8.76 -1.48
C ASP A 255 9.29 9.08 -2.96
N PHE A 256 8.81 10.30 -3.23
CA PHE A 256 8.57 10.79 -4.60
C PHE A 256 9.88 10.98 -5.38
N TYR A 257 10.93 11.49 -4.74
CA TYR A 257 12.24 11.66 -5.39
C TYR A 257 12.82 10.32 -5.85
N ASN A 258 12.65 9.27 -5.05
CA ASN A 258 13.07 7.92 -5.42
C ASN A 258 12.29 7.38 -6.63
N LEU A 259 10.98 7.68 -6.74
CA LEU A 259 10.20 7.35 -7.94
C LEU A 259 10.68 8.14 -9.17
N CYS A 260 11.06 9.41 -9.01
CA CYS A 260 11.65 10.21 -10.07
C CYS A 260 12.98 9.59 -10.57
N GLU A 261 13.81 9.05 -9.65
CA GLU A 261 15.06 8.37 -10.01
C GLU A 261 14.81 7.08 -10.83
N ILE A 262 13.77 6.30 -10.50
CA ILE A 262 13.35 5.15 -11.32
C ILE A 262 12.89 5.58 -12.72
N LEU A 263 12.22 6.73 -12.83
CA LEU A 263 11.86 7.34 -14.12
C LEU A 263 13.06 7.97 -14.83
N ARG A 264 14.27 7.90 -14.25
CA ARG A 264 15.52 8.50 -14.77
C ARG A 264 15.45 10.02 -14.89
N ILE A 265 14.63 10.68 -14.10
CA ILE A 265 14.61 12.14 -14.03
C ILE A 265 15.84 12.61 -13.24
N PRO A 266 16.61 13.59 -13.72
CA PRO A 266 17.80 14.09 -13.02
C PRO A 266 17.48 14.73 -11.66
N ALA A 267 18.37 14.55 -10.69
CA ALA A 267 18.23 15.12 -9.34
C ALA A 267 18.20 16.66 -9.34
N SER A 268 18.90 17.28 -10.27
CA SER A 268 18.87 18.74 -10.48
C SER A 268 17.48 19.28 -10.82
N ILE A 269 16.57 18.42 -11.28
CA ILE A 269 15.19 18.80 -11.61
C ILE A 269 14.27 18.50 -10.42
N TYR A 270 14.21 17.24 -9.94
CA TYR A 270 13.22 16.87 -8.93
C TYR A 270 13.50 17.45 -7.52
N LYS A 271 14.69 18.02 -7.29
CA LYS A 271 14.99 18.71 -6.03
C LYS A 271 14.56 20.19 -6.03
N THR A 272 14.14 20.77 -7.16
CA THR A 272 13.69 22.16 -7.26
C THR A 272 12.17 22.26 -7.24
N LYS A 273 11.61 23.39 -6.77
CA LYS A 273 10.16 23.64 -6.75
C LYS A 273 9.58 23.64 -8.16
N ASP A 274 10.20 24.38 -9.10
CA ASP A 274 9.75 24.46 -10.48
C ASP A 274 9.88 23.13 -11.20
N GLY A 275 10.95 22.38 -10.93
CA GLY A 275 11.14 21.03 -11.45
C GLY A 275 10.05 20.07 -10.97
N LEU A 276 9.63 20.14 -9.71
CA LEU A 276 8.52 19.33 -9.19
C LEU A 276 7.18 19.69 -9.86
N VAL A 277 6.93 20.98 -10.10
CA VAL A 277 5.75 21.43 -10.84
C VAL A 277 5.77 20.90 -12.27
N ASN A 278 6.92 20.98 -12.95
CA ASN A 278 7.09 20.46 -14.30
C ASN A 278 6.90 18.95 -14.36
N ILE A 279 7.49 18.18 -13.44
CA ILE A 279 7.30 16.74 -13.32
C ILE A 279 5.83 16.41 -13.13
N ARG A 280 5.16 17.06 -12.17
CA ARG A 280 3.75 16.85 -11.91
C ARG A 280 2.88 17.07 -13.15
N ASN A 281 3.13 18.13 -13.90
CA ASN A 281 2.30 18.50 -15.05
C ASN A 281 2.61 17.65 -16.30
N SER A 282 3.82 17.11 -16.42
CA SER A 282 4.25 16.44 -17.66
C SER A 282 4.33 14.92 -17.57
N VAL A 283 4.67 14.33 -16.41
CA VAL A 283 4.89 12.87 -16.27
C VAL A 283 4.04 12.21 -15.20
N VAL A 284 3.14 12.95 -14.52
CA VAL A 284 2.22 12.40 -13.53
C VAL A 284 0.77 12.52 -14.00
N LEU A 285 0.06 11.40 -14.05
CA LEU A 285 -1.39 11.38 -14.24
C LEU A 285 -2.04 11.13 -12.89
N ARG A 286 -2.71 12.16 -12.33
CA ARG A 286 -3.44 12.05 -11.08
C ARG A 286 -4.84 12.62 -11.24
N ARG A 287 -5.83 11.77 -11.02
CA ARG A 287 -7.25 12.16 -11.05
C ARG A 287 -7.93 11.60 -9.81
N THR A 288 -8.86 12.37 -9.27
CA THR A 288 -9.71 11.95 -8.15
C THR A 288 -11.08 11.49 -8.67
N LYS A 289 -11.79 10.69 -7.87
CA LYS A 289 -13.18 10.28 -8.16
C LYS A 289 -14.08 11.49 -8.41
N LYS A 290 -13.88 12.55 -7.61
CA LYS A 290 -14.63 13.81 -7.75
C LYS A 290 -14.36 14.50 -9.10
N GLN A 291 -13.10 14.59 -9.55
CA GLN A 291 -12.74 15.24 -10.81
C GLN A 291 -13.32 14.52 -12.04
N ILE A 292 -13.42 13.20 -11.98
CA ILE A 292 -14.00 12.41 -13.08
C ILE A 292 -15.53 12.25 -12.98
N GLY A 293 -16.19 12.93 -12.02
CA GLY A 293 -17.63 12.85 -11.85
C GLY A 293 -18.15 11.50 -11.36
N LEU A 294 -17.29 10.64 -10.80
CA LEU A 294 -17.70 9.34 -10.27
C LEU A 294 -18.43 9.52 -8.93
N ILE A 295 -19.73 9.25 -8.94
CA ILE A 295 -20.56 9.31 -7.75
C ILE A 295 -20.56 7.93 -7.08
N LEU A 296 -20.01 7.85 -5.88
CA LEU A 296 -20.09 6.68 -5.00
C LEU A 296 -20.94 7.02 -3.77
N PRO A 297 -21.51 6.01 -3.08
CA PRO A 297 -22.12 6.23 -1.78
C PRO A 297 -21.16 6.93 -0.81
N ALA A 298 -21.69 7.67 0.15
CA ALA A 298 -20.86 8.40 1.11
C ALA A 298 -20.00 7.47 1.96
N VAL A 299 -18.83 7.97 2.38
CA VAL A 299 -18.06 7.38 3.48
C VAL A 299 -18.35 8.19 4.73
N VAL A 300 -18.76 7.52 5.80
CA VAL A 300 -19.02 8.13 7.10
C VAL A 300 -17.99 7.63 8.09
N GLU A 301 -17.12 8.50 8.54
CA GLU A 301 -16.08 8.16 9.52
C GLU A 301 -16.54 8.55 10.93
N THR A 302 -16.32 7.65 11.88
CA THR A 302 -16.66 7.82 13.29
C THR A 302 -15.49 7.42 14.15
N VAL A 303 -14.98 8.35 14.95
CA VAL A 303 -13.99 8.04 15.98
C VAL A 303 -14.73 7.56 17.22
N VAL A 304 -14.33 6.39 17.74
CA VAL A 304 -14.86 5.78 18.93
C VAL A 304 -13.82 5.90 20.05
N ASN A 305 -14.02 6.88 20.94
CA ASN A 305 -13.17 7.04 22.11
C ASN A 305 -13.44 5.94 23.13
N VAL A 306 -12.41 5.17 23.46
CA VAL A 306 -12.50 4.01 24.33
C VAL A 306 -11.96 4.35 25.71
N ARG A 307 -12.79 4.22 26.73
CA ARG A 307 -12.40 4.39 28.12
C ARG A 307 -11.69 3.16 28.66
N TRP A 308 -10.71 3.38 29.51
CA TRP A 308 -10.06 2.31 30.24
C TRP A 308 -11.04 1.70 31.26
N GLU A 309 -11.38 0.43 31.10
CA GLU A 309 -12.29 -0.31 31.99
C GLU A 309 -11.55 -0.82 33.23
N SER A 310 -10.25 -1.09 33.13
CA SER A 310 -9.40 -1.59 34.20
C SER A 310 -8.32 -0.57 34.59
N GLU A 311 -8.24 -0.19 35.87
CA GLU A 311 -7.17 0.65 36.40
C GLU A 311 -5.78 -0.04 36.30
N ARG A 312 -5.73 -1.38 36.32
CA ARG A 312 -4.49 -2.14 36.14
C ARG A 312 -4.00 -2.04 34.69
N GLU A 313 -4.90 -2.22 33.71
CA GLU A 313 -4.62 -2.02 32.28
C GLU A 313 -4.11 -0.60 32.02
N LYS A 314 -4.81 0.41 32.56
CA LYS A 314 -4.42 1.80 32.47
C LYS A 314 -3.07 2.10 33.13
N CYS A 315 -2.76 1.50 34.27
CA CYS A 315 -1.46 1.64 34.92
C CYS A 315 -0.32 1.07 34.07
N LEU A 316 -0.51 -0.13 33.51
CA LEU A 316 0.46 -0.76 32.63
C LEU A 316 0.76 0.12 31.41
N ALA A 317 -0.30 0.55 30.73
CA ALA A 317 -0.15 1.46 29.58
C ALA A 317 0.57 2.75 29.95
N ARG A 318 0.23 3.36 31.09
CA ARG A 318 0.85 4.58 31.58
C ARG A 318 2.34 4.41 31.88
N ASP A 319 2.74 3.32 32.51
CA ASP A 319 4.14 3.05 32.83
C ASP A 319 4.99 3.04 31.54
N ILE A 320 4.49 2.36 30.51
CA ILE A 320 5.17 2.26 29.21
C ILE A 320 5.20 3.61 28.48
N HIS A 321 4.07 4.31 28.42
CA HIS A 321 3.97 5.60 27.72
C HIS A 321 4.82 6.70 28.40
N ASN A 322 4.93 6.69 29.74
CA ASN A 322 5.77 7.65 30.47
C ASN A 322 7.26 7.56 30.08
N SER A 323 7.74 6.36 29.69
CA SER A 323 9.12 6.17 29.23
C SER A 323 9.40 6.81 27.85
N LEU A 324 8.37 7.12 27.08
CA LEU A 324 8.48 7.58 25.70
C LEU A 324 8.41 9.10 25.52
N ASN A 325 7.88 9.87 26.51
CA ASN A 325 7.67 11.33 26.43
C ASN A 325 6.98 11.79 25.13
N LEU A 326 5.91 11.07 24.72
CA LEU A 326 5.25 11.27 23.43
C LEU A 326 4.75 12.70 23.22
N TYR A 327 4.27 13.37 24.28
CA TYR A 327 3.78 14.75 24.21
C TYR A 327 4.87 15.73 23.77
N HIS A 328 6.04 15.67 24.38
CA HIS A 328 7.17 16.54 24.00
C HIS A 328 7.62 16.29 22.56
N ARG A 329 7.60 15.03 22.10
CA ARG A 329 7.92 14.69 20.71
C ARG A 329 6.94 15.31 19.70
N THR A 330 5.66 15.47 20.06
CA THR A 330 4.67 16.14 19.18
C THR A 330 4.86 17.65 19.10
N ILE A 331 5.36 18.29 20.17
CA ILE A 331 5.57 19.74 20.23
C ILE A 331 6.91 20.13 19.60
N GLU A 332 8.00 19.43 19.90
CA GLU A 332 9.34 19.74 19.39
C GLU A 332 9.43 19.66 17.86
N GLU A 333 8.61 18.82 17.23
CA GLU A 333 8.53 18.72 15.78
C GLU A 333 7.76 19.88 15.12
N ASN A 334 7.10 20.78 15.87
CA ASN A 334 6.38 21.92 15.33
C ASN A 334 7.24 23.19 15.21
N ASP A 335 8.42 23.25 15.84
CA ASP A 335 9.35 24.38 15.72
C ASP A 335 10.22 24.19 14.44
N GLU A 336 9.86 24.89 13.36
CA GLU A 336 10.56 24.87 12.06
C GLU A 336 12.01 25.41 12.09
N GLU A 337 12.53 25.88 13.22
CA GLU A 337 13.83 26.59 13.30
C GLU A 337 14.89 25.94 14.21
N LYS A 338 14.67 24.75 14.76
CA LYS A 338 15.74 24.07 15.48
C LYS A 338 16.16 22.82 14.71
N GLU A 339 17.44 22.83 14.26
CA GLU A 339 18.18 21.63 13.90
C GLU A 339 17.78 20.51 14.86
N ILE A 340 16.83 19.68 14.42
CA ILE A 340 16.52 18.44 15.10
C ILE A 340 17.80 17.63 14.98
N LYS A 341 18.64 17.68 16.04
CA LYS A 341 19.64 16.65 16.23
C LYS A 341 18.87 15.34 16.06
N GLN A 342 19.14 14.66 14.97
CA GLN A 342 18.65 13.32 14.71
C GLN A 342 18.91 12.48 15.96
N ALA A 343 17.92 12.37 16.82
CA ALA A 343 17.83 11.23 17.68
C ALA A 343 17.57 10.07 16.71
N THR A 344 18.63 9.45 16.21
CA THR A 344 18.57 8.07 15.76
C THR A 344 17.79 7.34 16.82
N PHE A 345 16.55 6.95 16.48
CA PHE A 345 15.76 6.14 17.40
C PHE A 345 16.62 4.90 17.67
N SER A 346 17.12 4.77 18.90
CA SER A 346 17.78 3.53 19.26
C SER A 346 16.76 2.41 19.09
N ASN A 347 17.20 1.20 18.75
CA ASN A 347 16.30 0.04 18.64
C ASN A 347 15.40 -0.09 19.88
N ASN A 348 15.84 0.36 21.04
CA ASN A 348 15.06 0.41 22.27
C ASN A 348 13.83 1.31 22.20
N VAL A 349 13.91 2.50 21.58
CA VAL A 349 12.77 3.42 21.48
C VAL A 349 11.70 2.85 20.56
N LEU A 350 12.08 2.28 19.41
CA LEU A 350 11.14 1.64 18.49
C LEU A 350 10.44 0.46 19.16
N THR A 351 11.20 -0.37 19.86
CA THR A 351 10.63 -1.49 20.63
C THR A 351 9.64 -0.99 21.69
N GLN A 352 9.97 0.07 22.43
CA GLN A 352 9.07 0.65 23.42
C GLN A 352 7.81 1.25 22.78
N MET A 353 7.90 1.86 21.60
CA MET A 353 6.73 2.34 20.84
C MET A 353 5.81 1.19 20.41
N CYS A 354 6.37 0.06 19.96
CA CYS A 354 5.59 -1.14 19.70
C CYS A 354 4.90 -1.66 20.97
N ARG A 355 5.62 -1.69 22.12
CA ARG A 355 5.03 -2.11 23.40
C ARG A 355 3.93 -1.15 23.87
N ALA A 356 4.10 0.16 23.66
CA ALA A 356 3.07 1.14 23.96
C ALA A 356 1.80 0.92 23.10
N LYS A 357 1.96 0.62 21.80
CA LYS A 357 0.83 0.26 20.94
C LYS A 357 0.16 -1.03 21.38
N GLN A 358 0.94 -2.07 21.68
CA GLN A 358 0.44 -3.34 22.18
C GLN A 358 -0.29 -3.19 23.52
N SER A 359 0.17 -2.29 24.41
CA SER A 359 -0.50 -2.02 25.69
C SER A 359 -1.87 -1.36 25.53
N CYS A 360 -2.09 -0.57 24.47
CA CYS A 360 -3.38 0.00 24.13
C CYS A 360 -4.41 -1.05 23.66
N ILE A 361 -3.96 -2.24 23.28
CA ILE A 361 -4.81 -3.35 22.78
C ILE A 361 -4.83 -4.52 23.78
N GLY A 362 -3.89 -4.55 24.74
CA GLY A 362 -3.78 -5.62 25.73
C GLY A 362 -2.98 -6.84 25.26
N LEU A 363 -2.07 -6.69 24.31
CA LEU A 363 -1.38 -7.81 23.66
C LEU A 363 0.03 -8.09 24.17
N LEU A 364 0.43 -7.54 25.32
CA LEU A 364 1.72 -7.83 25.91
C LEU A 364 1.80 -9.29 26.38
N THR A 365 3.02 -9.85 26.32
CA THR A 365 3.33 -11.19 26.82
C THR A 365 4.12 -11.12 28.12
N GLU A 366 4.24 -12.25 28.83
CA GLU A 366 5.07 -12.35 30.04
C GLU A 366 6.51 -11.91 29.77
N THR A 367 7.11 -12.40 28.69
CA THR A 367 8.48 -12.02 28.29
C THR A 367 8.61 -10.50 28.04
N HIS A 368 7.59 -9.86 27.45
CA HIS A 368 7.58 -8.42 27.28
C HIS A 368 7.56 -7.68 28.62
N LEU A 369 6.77 -8.16 29.58
CA LEU A 369 6.71 -7.57 30.92
C LEU A 369 8.02 -7.75 31.70
N GLU A 370 8.64 -8.94 31.60
CA GLU A 370 9.94 -9.20 32.21
C GLU A 370 11.03 -8.26 31.69
N ASN A 371 11.09 -8.06 30.36
CA ASN A 371 12.02 -7.12 29.75
C ASN A 371 11.78 -5.68 30.24
N LEU A 372 10.52 -5.22 30.24
CA LEU A 372 10.15 -3.90 30.73
C LEU A 372 10.45 -3.71 32.23
N GLN A 373 10.33 -4.78 33.03
CA GLN A 373 10.71 -4.77 34.45
C GLN A 373 12.22 -4.63 34.62
N GLN A 374 13.03 -5.35 33.83
CA GLN A 374 14.48 -5.27 33.82
C GLN A 374 14.96 -3.88 33.40
N GLU A 375 14.28 -3.25 32.47
CA GLU A 375 14.53 -1.88 31.99
C GLU A 375 14.08 -0.81 33.03
N GLY A 376 13.41 -1.20 34.12
CA GLY A 376 12.89 -0.29 35.12
C GLY A 376 11.69 0.54 34.68
N VAL A 377 10.99 0.12 33.65
CA VAL A 377 9.81 0.81 33.08
C VAL A 377 8.57 0.58 33.94
N LEU A 378 8.39 -0.64 34.47
CA LEU A 378 7.20 -1.01 35.23
C LEU A 378 7.25 -0.52 36.68
N SER A 379 6.17 0.12 37.12
CA SER A 379 6.00 0.60 38.49
C SER A 379 5.56 -0.49 39.48
N ARG A 380 5.09 -1.64 38.97
CA ARG A 380 4.59 -2.77 39.75
C ARG A 380 5.23 -4.08 39.31
N PRO A 381 5.24 -5.13 40.16
CA PRO A 381 5.74 -6.46 39.78
C PRO A 381 5.02 -7.06 38.58
N VAL A 382 5.75 -7.78 37.73
CA VAL A 382 5.20 -8.49 36.54
C VAL A 382 3.96 -9.32 36.89
N LYS A 383 3.96 -9.99 38.06
CA LYS A 383 2.84 -10.85 38.47
C LYS A 383 1.49 -10.11 38.53
N GLU A 384 1.50 -8.83 38.99
CA GLU A 384 0.24 -8.04 39.04
C GLU A 384 -0.30 -7.69 37.64
N TYR A 385 0.59 -7.48 36.69
CA TYR A 385 0.21 -7.21 35.30
C TYR A 385 -0.15 -8.47 34.51
N MET A 386 0.41 -9.64 34.90
CA MET A 386 0.03 -10.91 34.31
C MET A 386 -1.44 -11.29 34.56
N GLU A 387 -2.01 -10.88 35.70
CA GLU A 387 -3.45 -11.09 35.96
C GLU A 387 -4.31 -10.40 34.88
N VAL A 388 -3.96 -9.18 34.45
CA VAL A 388 -4.66 -8.44 33.37
C VAL A 388 -4.57 -9.18 32.03
N ILE A 389 -3.38 -9.71 31.72
CA ILE A 389 -3.14 -10.42 30.45
C ILE A 389 -3.87 -11.76 30.41
N GLN A 390 -3.94 -12.48 31.54
CA GLN A 390 -4.59 -13.78 31.63
C GLN A 390 -6.12 -13.69 31.58
N GLU A 391 -6.71 -12.62 32.10
CA GLU A 391 -8.14 -12.37 32.02
C GLU A 391 -8.63 -12.13 30.59
N GLU A 392 -7.71 -11.78 29.66
CA GLU A 392 -8.02 -11.40 28.27
C GLU A 392 -9.13 -10.35 28.17
N ASN A 393 -9.32 -9.54 29.20
CA ASN A 393 -10.41 -8.56 29.29
C ASN A 393 -9.88 -7.15 29.00
N PHE A 394 -9.67 -6.84 27.71
CA PHE A 394 -9.05 -5.61 27.25
C PHE A 394 -10.08 -4.59 26.79
N SER A 395 -9.99 -3.38 27.30
CA SER A 395 -10.95 -2.29 27.08
C SER A 395 -11.22 -2.04 25.60
N LYS A 396 -10.17 -1.96 24.79
CA LYS A 396 -10.31 -1.68 23.36
C LYS A 396 -10.95 -2.84 22.60
N ILE A 397 -10.51 -4.06 22.83
CA ILE A 397 -11.09 -5.24 22.19
C ILE A 397 -12.57 -5.38 22.57
N ASN A 398 -12.93 -5.11 23.83
CA ASN A 398 -14.31 -5.09 24.28
C ASN A 398 -15.15 -4.08 23.51
N ALA A 399 -14.65 -2.85 23.37
CA ALA A 399 -15.35 -1.79 22.66
C ALA A 399 -15.57 -2.15 21.18
N VAL A 400 -14.58 -2.74 20.51
CA VAL A 400 -14.70 -3.21 19.12
C VAL A 400 -15.73 -4.31 19.00
N VAL A 401 -15.61 -5.36 19.82
CA VAL A 401 -16.52 -6.51 19.79
C VAL A 401 -17.95 -6.08 20.07
N ASN A 402 -18.19 -5.28 21.12
CA ASN A 402 -19.52 -4.77 21.45
C ASN A 402 -20.11 -3.96 20.30
N LYS A 403 -19.32 -3.06 19.68
CA LYS A 403 -19.78 -2.24 18.55
C LYS A 403 -20.17 -3.10 17.34
N VAL A 404 -19.42 -4.17 17.08
CA VAL A 404 -19.70 -5.11 15.99
C VAL A 404 -20.95 -5.94 16.30
N LEU A 405 -21.10 -6.44 17.54
CA LEU A 405 -22.26 -7.23 17.98
C LEU A 405 -23.54 -6.38 18.02
N ASP A 406 -23.49 -5.12 18.45
CA ASP A 406 -24.64 -4.20 18.42
C ASP A 406 -25.18 -4.02 17.00
N ALA A 407 -24.31 -4.14 16.01
CA ALA A 407 -24.65 -3.99 14.60
C ALA A 407 -24.86 -5.34 13.87
N LYS A 408 -24.88 -6.50 14.57
CA LYS A 408 -24.87 -7.83 13.93
C LYS A 408 -26.04 -8.07 12.97
N ASP A 409 -27.22 -7.57 13.29
CA ASP A 409 -28.45 -7.83 12.55
C ASP A 409 -28.83 -6.72 11.53
N ASN A 410 -27.93 -5.78 11.25
CA ASN A 410 -28.19 -4.65 10.35
C ASN A 410 -28.06 -4.96 8.85
N GLY A 411 -27.75 -6.21 8.49
CA GLY A 411 -27.62 -6.67 7.10
C GLY A 411 -26.38 -6.14 6.35
N CYS A 412 -25.45 -5.51 7.07
CA CYS A 412 -24.18 -5.04 6.52
C CYS A 412 -23.05 -6.01 6.87
N GLY A 413 -22.28 -6.44 5.87
CA GLY A 413 -21.05 -7.19 6.11
C GLY A 413 -19.99 -6.28 6.73
N LYS A 414 -19.19 -6.84 7.63
CA LYS A 414 -18.24 -6.12 8.47
C LYS A 414 -16.82 -6.55 8.18
N ILE A 415 -15.90 -5.59 8.09
CA ILE A 415 -14.46 -5.83 8.01
C ILE A 415 -13.83 -5.26 9.27
N ILE A 416 -13.01 -6.06 9.93
CA ILE A 416 -12.27 -5.67 11.13
C ILE A 416 -10.79 -5.74 10.78
N PHE A 417 -10.12 -4.59 10.71
CA PHE A 417 -8.69 -4.51 10.48
C PHE A 417 -7.93 -4.58 11.79
N THR A 418 -7.04 -5.57 11.86
CA THR A 418 -6.19 -5.88 13.01
C THR A 418 -4.71 -5.72 12.61
N ASN A 419 -3.84 -5.54 13.61
CA ASN A 419 -2.39 -5.47 13.39
C ASN A 419 -1.70 -6.80 13.74
N TYR A 420 -2.22 -7.55 14.73
CA TYR A 420 -1.58 -8.73 15.31
C TYR A 420 -2.44 -9.98 15.18
N HIS A 421 -1.80 -11.14 15.02
CA HIS A 421 -2.50 -12.44 14.94
C HIS A 421 -3.34 -12.74 16.20
N ARG A 422 -2.76 -12.51 17.40
CA ARG A 422 -3.46 -12.74 18.66
C ARG A 422 -4.69 -11.83 18.81
N GLU A 423 -4.60 -10.60 18.35
CA GLU A 423 -5.75 -9.67 18.29
C GLU A 423 -6.90 -10.25 17.47
N SER A 424 -6.59 -10.77 16.28
CA SER A 424 -7.56 -11.41 15.39
C SER A 424 -8.22 -12.62 16.06
N ASP A 425 -7.43 -13.46 16.71
CA ASP A 425 -7.90 -14.68 17.36
C ASP A 425 -8.84 -14.37 18.54
N ILE A 426 -8.51 -13.37 19.38
CA ILE A 426 -9.34 -12.95 20.50
C ILE A 426 -10.66 -12.34 20.00
N ILE A 427 -10.61 -11.46 19.00
CA ILE A 427 -11.80 -10.84 18.43
C ILE A 427 -12.72 -11.90 17.82
N GLN A 428 -12.19 -12.84 17.04
CA GLN A 428 -12.98 -13.93 16.45
C GLN A 428 -13.67 -14.77 17.52
N LYS A 429 -12.92 -15.21 18.53
CA LYS A 429 -13.47 -16.00 19.65
C LYS A 429 -14.65 -15.28 20.30
N ARG A 430 -14.50 -14.01 20.63
CA ARG A 430 -15.54 -13.23 21.32
C ARG A 430 -16.75 -12.92 20.43
N LEU A 431 -16.56 -12.69 19.15
CA LEU A 431 -17.66 -12.53 18.20
C LEU A 431 -18.47 -13.84 18.09
N ASN A 432 -17.79 -14.98 18.06
CA ASN A 432 -18.44 -16.29 18.04
C ASN A 432 -19.22 -16.55 19.34
N ASP A 433 -18.63 -16.24 20.50
CA ASP A 433 -19.29 -16.35 21.81
C ASP A 433 -20.51 -15.42 21.91
N GLY A 434 -20.48 -14.26 21.24
CA GLY A 434 -21.58 -13.30 21.10
C GLY A 434 -22.64 -13.69 20.06
N GLY A 435 -22.53 -14.89 19.46
CA GLY A 435 -23.50 -15.45 18.53
C GLY A 435 -23.29 -15.06 17.06
N MET A 436 -22.15 -14.46 16.72
CA MET A 436 -21.75 -14.18 15.32
C MET A 436 -20.78 -15.27 14.85
N THR A 437 -21.31 -16.42 14.40
CA THR A 437 -20.51 -17.64 14.14
C THR A 437 -19.91 -17.72 12.74
N ASN A 438 -20.41 -16.94 11.78
CA ASN A 438 -19.86 -16.91 10.42
C ASN A 438 -18.78 -15.82 10.32
N THR A 439 -17.71 -15.96 11.11
CA THR A 439 -16.56 -15.05 11.14
C THR A 439 -15.31 -15.75 10.63
N VAL A 440 -14.51 -15.07 9.81
CA VAL A 440 -13.29 -15.65 9.21
C VAL A 440 -12.12 -14.70 9.38
N ILE A 441 -10.94 -15.26 9.71
CA ILE A 441 -9.67 -14.53 9.74
C ILE A 441 -8.98 -14.67 8.37
N TYR A 442 -8.57 -13.54 7.82
CA TYR A 442 -7.80 -13.44 6.57
C TYR A 442 -6.45 -12.81 6.87
N ASP A 443 -5.43 -13.64 7.04
CA ASP A 443 -4.07 -13.23 7.35
C ASP A 443 -3.01 -14.09 6.64
N GLY A 444 -1.74 -13.94 7.04
CA GLY A 444 -0.60 -14.69 6.48
C GLY A 444 -0.66 -16.20 6.73
N ARG A 445 -1.38 -16.65 7.77
CA ARG A 445 -1.54 -18.07 8.14
C ARG A 445 -2.50 -18.83 7.20
N LEU A 446 -3.34 -18.09 6.45
CA LEU A 446 -4.32 -18.73 5.56
C LEU A 446 -3.65 -19.22 4.28
N LEU A 447 -3.84 -20.50 3.96
CA LEU A 447 -3.32 -21.09 2.72
C LEU A 447 -3.86 -20.37 1.49
N GLN A 448 -3.04 -20.21 0.47
CA GLN A 448 -3.39 -19.47 -0.76
C GLN A 448 -4.64 -20.03 -1.45
N SER A 449 -4.80 -21.35 -1.48
CA SER A 449 -6.00 -22.02 -2.00
C SER A 449 -7.29 -21.63 -1.27
N LYS A 450 -7.22 -21.46 0.06
CA LYS A 450 -8.35 -21.05 0.91
C LYS A 450 -8.63 -19.55 0.82
N LYS A 451 -7.61 -18.72 0.59
CA LYS A 451 -7.78 -17.26 0.46
C LYS A 451 -8.81 -16.90 -0.59
N LYS A 452 -8.77 -17.56 -1.74
CA LYS A 452 -9.71 -17.34 -2.85
C LYS A 452 -11.14 -17.74 -2.47
N GLN A 453 -11.30 -18.88 -1.82
CA GLN A 453 -12.60 -19.36 -1.36
C GLN A 453 -13.22 -18.39 -0.36
N VAL A 454 -12.48 -17.96 0.67
CA VAL A 454 -12.95 -16.99 1.68
C VAL A 454 -13.43 -15.68 1.05
N LEU A 455 -12.75 -15.19 0.01
CA LEU A 455 -13.15 -13.95 -0.66
C LEU A 455 -14.39 -14.10 -1.56
N CYS A 456 -14.69 -15.32 -2.02
CA CYS A 456 -15.89 -15.60 -2.82
C CYS A 456 -17.14 -15.81 -1.95
N GLU A 457 -16.97 -16.17 -0.68
CA GLU A 457 -18.05 -16.42 0.26
C GLU A 457 -18.47 -15.13 0.98
N LYS A 458 -19.71 -15.08 1.44
CA LYS A 458 -20.19 -13.97 2.28
C LYS A 458 -20.07 -14.37 3.74
N HIS A 459 -19.35 -13.57 4.50
CA HIS A 459 -19.21 -13.71 5.94
C HIS A 459 -19.91 -12.57 6.68
N ASP A 460 -20.34 -12.81 7.92
CA ASP A 460 -20.90 -11.76 8.78
C ASP A 460 -19.83 -10.76 9.19
N ALA A 461 -18.62 -11.28 9.52
CA ALA A 461 -17.45 -10.49 9.75
C ALA A 461 -16.20 -11.14 9.13
N LEU A 462 -15.40 -10.33 8.44
CA LEU A 462 -14.10 -10.68 7.91
C LEU A 462 -13.03 -9.93 8.71
N ILE A 463 -12.21 -10.67 9.46
CA ILE A 463 -11.12 -10.12 10.27
C ILE A 463 -9.86 -10.19 9.43
N ILE A 464 -9.25 -9.04 9.14
CA ILE A 464 -8.14 -8.93 8.19
C ILE A 464 -6.94 -8.31 8.90
N GLN A 465 -5.80 -8.99 8.86
CA GLN A 465 -4.53 -8.34 9.21
C GLN A 465 -4.25 -7.26 8.16
N ILE A 466 -4.10 -6.01 8.61
CA ILE A 466 -4.11 -4.84 7.72
C ILE A 466 -3.04 -4.92 6.63
N GLN A 467 -1.85 -5.41 6.94
CA GLN A 467 -0.75 -5.55 5.99
C GLN A 467 -1.03 -6.59 4.90
N THR A 468 -1.75 -7.66 5.24
CA THR A 468 -2.14 -8.71 4.28
C THR A 468 -3.32 -8.28 3.40
N GLY A 469 -4.20 -7.43 3.92
CA GLY A 469 -5.48 -7.08 3.29
C GLY A 469 -5.49 -5.80 2.48
N CYS A 470 -4.44 -4.98 2.56
CA CYS A 470 -4.42 -3.68 1.85
C CYS A 470 -4.27 -3.82 0.34
N GLU A 471 -3.75 -4.93 -0.18
CA GLU A 471 -3.48 -5.10 -1.60
C GLU A 471 -4.43 -6.11 -2.26
N GLY A 472 -4.99 -5.74 -3.40
CA GLY A 472 -5.66 -6.65 -4.34
C GLY A 472 -7.08 -7.14 -4.00
N LEU A 473 -7.65 -6.84 -2.82
CA LEU A 473 -8.95 -7.33 -2.44
C LEU A 473 -10.12 -6.53 -3.04
N ASN A 474 -11.21 -7.23 -3.41
CA ASN A 474 -12.45 -6.65 -3.90
C ASN A 474 -13.58 -7.00 -2.93
N LEU A 475 -13.89 -6.11 -1.99
CA LEU A 475 -14.78 -6.40 -0.87
C LEU A 475 -16.12 -5.62 -0.93
N GLN A 476 -16.27 -4.71 -1.90
CA GLN A 476 -17.40 -3.79 -2.02
C GLN A 476 -18.78 -4.47 -2.18
N ALA A 477 -18.82 -5.69 -2.72
CA ALA A 477 -20.08 -6.38 -2.97
C ALA A 477 -20.76 -6.87 -1.67
N ASN A 478 -19.96 -7.28 -0.69
CA ASN A 478 -20.45 -7.95 0.51
C ASN A 478 -20.32 -7.10 1.79
N TYR A 479 -19.42 -6.11 1.79
CA TYR A 479 -19.03 -5.38 3.00
C TYR A 479 -19.22 -3.88 2.84
N SER A 480 -19.70 -3.22 3.91
CA SER A 480 -19.94 -1.77 3.96
C SER A 480 -19.65 -1.15 5.33
N GLU A 481 -19.22 -1.96 6.30
CA GLU A 481 -18.75 -1.46 7.59
C GLU A 481 -17.30 -1.88 7.83
N ILE A 482 -16.48 -0.92 8.25
CA ILE A 482 -15.04 -1.06 8.45
C ILE A 482 -14.71 -0.63 9.87
N TYR A 483 -13.97 -1.48 10.58
CA TYR A 483 -13.56 -1.27 11.96
C TYR A 483 -12.03 -1.33 12.05
N PHE A 484 -11.37 -0.21 12.35
CA PHE A 484 -9.94 -0.17 12.63
C PHE A 484 -9.73 -0.26 14.14
N VAL A 485 -9.20 -1.38 14.62
CA VAL A 485 -8.96 -1.61 16.05
C VAL A 485 -7.95 -0.62 16.62
N ALA A 486 -6.92 -0.29 15.86
CA ALA A 486 -5.94 0.72 16.22
C ALA A 486 -5.47 1.48 14.96
N PRO A 487 -5.02 2.73 15.09
CA PRO A 487 -4.50 3.50 13.95
C PRO A 487 -3.20 2.87 13.42
N HIS A 488 -3.05 2.90 12.11
CA HIS A 488 -1.84 2.44 11.42
C HIS A 488 -0.84 3.59 11.25
N TRP A 489 0.47 3.33 11.33
CA TRP A 489 1.53 4.35 11.17
C TRP A 489 1.46 5.12 9.86
N ASN A 490 1.02 4.46 8.80
CA ASN A 490 0.90 5.04 7.48
C ASN A 490 -0.58 5.25 7.13
N PRO A 491 -1.05 6.51 6.98
CA PRO A 491 -2.45 6.80 6.64
C PRO A 491 -2.84 6.21 5.29
N SER A 492 -1.90 6.10 4.34
CA SER A 492 -2.17 5.55 3.03
C SER A 492 -2.60 4.08 3.06
N VAL A 493 -2.14 3.32 4.06
CA VAL A 493 -2.54 1.91 4.26
C VAL A 493 -4.01 1.83 4.67
N GLU A 494 -4.46 2.71 5.57
CA GLU A 494 -5.87 2.79 5.94
C GLU A 494 -6.75 3.29 4.78
N ASP A 495 -6.28 4.28 4.03
CA ASP A 495 -6.98 4.77 2.84
C ASP A 495 -7.11 3.65 1.79
N GLN A 496 -6.07 2.81 1.63
CA GLN A 496 -6.12 1.61 0.80
C GLN A 496 -7.14 0.60 1.31
N ALA A 497 -7.17 0.37 2.61
CA ALA A 497 -8.11 -0.55 3.26
C ALA A 497 -9.58 -0.08 3.05
N VAL A 498 -9.87 1.22 3.23
CA VAL A 498 -11.19 1.79 2.95
C VAL A 498 -11.55 1.63 1.46
N ALA A 499 -10.60 1.85 0.56
CA ALA A 499 -10.81 1.72 -0.88
C ALA A 499 -11.08 0.27 -1.35
N ARG A 500 -10.92 -0.76 -0.48
CA ARG A 500 -11.37 -2.13 -0.78
C ARG A 500 -12.89 -2.26 -0.76
N CYS A 501 -13.58 -1.40 -0.01
CA CYS A 501 -15.04 -1.30 0.05
C CYS A 501 -15.59 -0.11 -0.72
N HIS A 502 -14.94 1.06 -0.64
CA HIS A 502 -15.39 2.30 -1.28
C HIS A 502 -14.86 2.44 -2.70
N ARG A 503 -15.42 1.69 -3.61
CA ARG A 503 -15.04 1.62 -5.02
C ARG A 503 -16.23 1.35 -5.93
N ILE A 504 -16.03 1.36 -7.25
CA ILE A 504 -17.06 1.05 -8.26
C ILE A 504 -17.73 -0.28 -7.93
N GLY A 505 -19.06 -0.28 -7.90
CA GLY A 505 -19.88 -1.42 -7.51
C GLY A 505 -20.37 -1.40 -6.06
N GLN A 506 -19.93 -0.45 -5.24
CA GLN A 506 -20.52 -0.24 -3.91
C GLN A 506 -21.87 0.48 -4.04
N THR A 507 -22.89 -0.05 -3.37
CA THR A 507 -24.27 0.48 -3.41
C THR A 507 -24.74 1.02 -2.06
N LYS A 508 -23.99 0.74 -0.98
CA LYS A 508 -24.32 1.16 0.39
C LYS A 508 -23.37 2.24 0.88
N VAL A 509 -23.82 3.07 1.82
CA VAL A 509 -22.94 3.96 2.60
C VAL A 509 -21.89 3.11 3.29
N VAL A 510 -20.62 3.54 3.20
CA VAL A 510 -19.51 2.87 3.88
C VAL A 510 -19.28 3.56 5.22
N ASN A 511 -19.53 2.83 6.31
CA ASN A 511 -19.28 3.31 7.67
C ASN A 511 -17.91 2.85 8.14
N VAL A 512 -17.06 3.79 8.58
CA VAL A 512 -15.72 3.54 9.06
C VAL A 512 -15.64 3.93 10.53
N TYR A 513 -15.30 2.96 11.39
CA TYR A 513 -15.13 3.16 12.83
C TYR A 513 -13.66 3.06 13.20
N ARG A 514 -13.13 4.10 13.86
CA ARG A 514 -11.74 4.17 14.33
C ARG A 514 -11.75 4.16 15.85
N PHE A 515 -11.11 3.17 16.47
CA PHE A 515 -11.06 3.03 17.91
C PHE A 515 -9.78 3.63 18.48
N GLU A 516 -9.93 4.55 19.41
CA GLU A 516 -8.84 5.28 20.04
C GLU A 516 -8.98 5.24 21.55
N MET A 517 -7.90 4.90 22.26
CA MET A 517 -7.90 4.91 23.71
C MET A 517 -7.90 6.33 24.27
N ASP A 518 -8.70 6.57 25.29
CA ASP A 518 -8.69 7.81 26.05
C ASP A 518 -7.30 8.09 26.65
N ASN A 519 -6.95 9.36 26.81
CA ASN A 519 -5.72 9.80 27.42
C ASN A 519 -5.50 9.20 28.81
N LEU A 520 -4.24 9.00 29.19
CA LEU A 520 -3.88 8.27 30.42
C LEU A 520 -4.10 9.08 31.70
N LYS A 521 -3.87 10.40 31.69
CA LYS A 521 -4.11 11.28 32.85
C LYS A 521 -4.69 12.64 32.49
N ASN A 522 -4.01 13.36 31.60
CA ASN A 522 -4.30 14.73 31.15
C ASN A 522 -3.88 14.85 29.68
N GLU A 523 -4.01 16.05 29.12
CA GLU A 523 -3.65 16.34 27.73
C GLU A 523 -2.17 16.09 27.40
N GLU A 524 -1.28 16.11 28.41
CA GLU A 524 0.16 15.86 28.24
C GLU A 524 0.52 14.36 28.20
N ASN A 525 -0.36 13.47 28.69
CA ASN A 525 -0.16 12.02 28.70
C ASN A 525 -0.97 11.35 27.58
N ILE A 526 -0.62 11.66 26.35
CA ILE A 526 -1.26 11.09 25.16
C ILE A 526 -0.94 9.59 25.02
N THR A 527 -1.91 8.85 24.51
CA THR A 527 -1.71 7.45 24.16
C THR A 527 -0.96 7.30 22.83
N MET A 528 -0.47 6.10 22.56
CA MET A 528 0.14 5.80 21.27
C MET A 528 -0.84 5.98 20.11
N ASP A 529 -2.14 5.73 20.28
CA ASP A 529 -3.15 5.99 19.27
C ASP A 529 -3.19 7.47 18.88
N ASN A 530 -3.26 8.37 19.87
CA ASN A 530 -3.27 9.81 19.64
C ASN A 530 -1.97 10.29 18.98
N TYR A 531 -0.82 9.76 19.43
CA TYR A 531 0.47 10.06 18.80
C TYR A 531 0.51 9.67 17.33
N VAL A 532 0.05 8.46 16.98
CA VAL A 532 0.00 7.98 15.61
C VAL A 532 -0.92 8.85 14.75
N ASN A 533 -2.06 9.30 15.27
CA ASN A 533 -2.97 10.21 14.55
C ASN A 533 -2.31 11.55 14.22
N VAL A 534 -1.54 12.13 15.15
CA VAL A 534 -0.77 13.35 14.89
C VAL A 534 0.27 13.12 13.79
N VAL A 535 0.99 12.01 13.84
CA VAL A 535 1.96 11.63 12.79
C VAL A 535 1.27 11.42 11.45
N GLN A 536 0.09 10.78 11.43
CA GLN A 536 -0.68 10.60 10.20
C GLN A 536 -1.09 11.95 9.58
N GLU A 537 -1.57 12.90 10.40
CA GLU A 537 -1.98 14.21 9.86
C GLU A 537 -0.79 14.98 9.27
N LYS A 538 0.39 14.95 9.91
CA LYS A 538 1.61 15.52 9.32
C LYS A 538 1.93 14.90 7.95
N LYS A 539 1.83 13.57 7.82
CA LYS A 539 2.03 12.89 6.53
C LYS A 539 0.99 13.31 5.48
N ARG A 540 -0.29 13.48 5.88
CA ARG A 540 -1.35 13.98 4.99
C ARG A 540 -1.07 15.40 4.49
N VAL A 541 -0.52 16.28 5.35
CA VAL A 541 -0.10 17.63 4.97
C VAL A 541 0.99 17.59 3.89
N ILE A 542 2.01 16.75 4.04
CA ILE A 542 3.07 16.58 3.03
C ILE A 542 2.48 16.17 1.67
N VAL A 543 1.54 15.22 1.67
CA VAL A 543 0.85 14.79 0.44
C VAL A 543 0.06 15.93 -0.20
N ARG A 544 -0.71 16.69 0.60
CA ARG A 544 -1.48 17.86 0.10
C ARG A 544 -0.56 18.92 -0.51
N GLN A 545 0.54 19.25 0.16
CA GLN A 545 1.53 20.22 -0.36
C GLN A 545 2.14 19.79 -1.69
N LEU A 546 2.51 18.50 -1.82
CA LEU A 546 3.09 17.98 -3.05
C LEU A 546 2.14 18.11 -4.24
N TYR A 547 0.84 17.90 -4.02
CA TYR A 547 -0.15 17.95 -5.08
C TYR A 547 -0.90 19.29 -5.16
N GLN A 548 -0.63 20.25 -4.27
CA GLN A 548 -1.39 21.51 -4.15
C GLN A 548 -2.90 21.25 -4.05
N GLU A 549 -3.28 20.18 -3.37
CA GLU A 549 -4.67 19.90 -3.06
C GLU A 549 -5.09 20.86 -1.92
N ALA A 550 -6.05 21.75 -2.23
CA ALA A 550 -6.60 22.72 -1.27
C ALA A 550 -7.54 22.02 -0.28
#